data_16d96f3ddf7869bac342fb269db495af
#
_entry.id   16d96f3ddf7869bac342fb269db495af
#
_cell.length_a   1.000
_cell.length_b   1.000
_cell.length_c   1.000
_cell.angle_alpha   90.00
_cell.angle_beta   90.00
_cell.angle_gamma   90.00
#
_symmetry.space_group_name_H-M   'P 1'
#
loop_
_entity.id
_entity.type
_entity.pdbx_description
1 polymer ?
#
loop_
_entity_poly.entity_id
_entity_poly.type
_entity_poly.pdbx_seq_one_letter_code
_entity_poly.pdbx_strand_id
1 'polypeptide(L)'
;DFGCATCHAGVNMGGLSYELMGRRANYFEDRELTLKSGLTDGDNGRWAQTGLERDRFRFKTPGLRNVALTWPYYHDGSVETLEQAIEMMSRYQCGKEMDEAQLSRVKAFLEAQTGELNEF
;
A
#
# COMPACT_ATOMS: atom_id res chain seq x y z
N ASP A 1 -16.11 4.18 7.14
CA ASP A 1 -15.38 4.68 5.99
C ASP A 1 -13.91 4.87 6.36
N PHE A 2 -13.00 4.16 5.68
CA PHE A 2 -11.56 4.21 5.92
C PHE A 2 -10.83 5.22 5.02
N GLY A 3 -11.49 5.75 3.99
CA GLY A 3 -10.93 6.76 3.11
C GLY A 3 -9.92 6.25 2.08
N CYS A 4 -9.90 4.96 1.81
CA CYS A 4 -8.98 4.34 0.85
C CYS A 4 -9.11 4.96 -0.55
N ALA A 5 -10.33 5.28 -0.98
CA ALA A 5 -10.62 5.89 -2.27
C ALA A 5 -10.05 7.31 -2.43
N THR A 6 -9.58 7.94 -1.36
CA THR A 6 -8.91 9.24 -1.45
C THR A 6 -7.64 9.16 -2.30
N CYS A 7 -6.89 8.08 -2.18
CA CYS A 7 -5.67 7.83 -2.94
C CYS A 7 -5.88 6.79 -4.05
N HIS A 8 -6.68 5.75 -3.78
CA HIS A 8 -7.01 4.69 -4.74
C HIS A 8 -8.26 5.02 -5.53
N ALA A 9 -8.17 6.06 -6.35
CA ALA A 9 -9.27 6.55 -7.18
C ALA A 9 -9.04 6.23 -8.67
N GLY A 10 -10.09 6.45 -9.46
CA GLY A 10 -10.06 6.26 -10.90
C GLY A 10 -10.36 4.84 -11.35
N VAL A 11 -10.33 4.62 -12.64
CA VAL A 11 -10.73 3.36 -13.31
C VAL A 11 -9.84 2.18 -12.90
N ASN A 12 -8.58 2.43 -12.57
CA ASN A 12 -7.61 1.43 -12.11
C ASN A 12 -7.48 1.39 -10.58
N MET A 13 -8.29 2.16 -9.85
CA MET A 13 -8.26 2.24 -8.39
C MET A 13 -6.87 2.61 -7.85
N GLY A 14 -6.22 3.56 -8.49
CA GLY A 14 -4.89 4.05 -8.16
C GLY A 14 -4.11 4.53 -9.38
N GLY A 15 -2.83 4.78 -9.22
CA GLY A 15 -1.94 5.20 -10.30
C GLY A 15 -1.95 6.70 -10.59
N LEU A 16 -2.69 7.51 -9.83
CA LEU A 16 -2.91 8.92 -10.12
C LEU A 16 -2.06 9.88 -9.27
N SER A 17 -1.44 9.40 -8.20
CA SER A 17 -0.71 10.26 -7.27
C SER A 17 0.49 9.55 -6.65
N TYR A 18 1.39 10.37 -6.06
CA TYR A 18 2.45 9.93 -5.16
C TYR A 18 2.06 10.30 -3.74
N GLU A 19 2.04 9.33 -2.85
CA GLU A 19 1.60 9.52 -1.48
C GLU A 19 2.69 9.13 -0.48
N LEU A 20 2.73 9.85 0.65
CA LEU A 20 3.65 9.57 1.74
C LEU A 20 3.28 8.23 2.40
N MET A 21 4.21 7.28 2.42
CA MET A 21 4.04 6.05 3.18
C MET A 21 4.20 6.34 4.68
N GLY A 22 3.22 5.94 5.47
CA GLY A 22 3.21 6.25 6.90
C GLY A 22 2.61 7.62 7.23
N ARG A 23 1.59 8.00 6.54
CA ARG A 23 0.89 9.28 6.65
C ARG A 23 0.30 9.55 8.05
N ARG A 24 -0.14 8.49 8.72
CA ARG A 24 -0.83 8.54 10.02
C ARG A 24 -0.05 7.89 11.16
N ALA A 25 0.95 7.08 10.84
CA ALA A 25 1.86 6.48 11.79
C ALA A 25 3.20 6.22 11.07
N ASN A 26 4.29 6.14 11.81
CA ASN A 26 5.61 6.01 11.20
C ASN A 26 5.90 4.56 10.78
N TYR A 27 5.53 4.23 9.56
CA TYR A 27 5.71 2.90 8.98
C TYR A 27 7.17 2.42 9.00
N PHE A 28 8.10 3.28 8.58
CA PHE A 28 9.50 2.88 8.44
C PHE A 28 10.18 2.68 9.79
N GLU A 29 9.85 3.49 10.79
CA GLU A 29 10.36 3.32 12.15
C GLU A 29 9.87 2.01 12.78
N ASP A 30 8.58 1.73 12.67
CA ASP A 30 8.00 0.48 13.17
C ASP A 30 8.59 -0.73 12.45
N ARG A 31 8.81 -0.62 11.16
CA ARG A 31 9.44 -1.67 10.36
C ARG A 31 10.88 -1.94 10.79
N GLU A 32 11.68 -0.91 11.04
CA GLU A 32 13.05 -1.08 11.55
C GLU A 32 13.08 -1.83 12.87
N LEU A 33 12.19 -1.47 13.81
CA LEU A 33 12.06 -2.15 15.09
C LEU A 33 11.67 -3.63 14.92
N THR A 34 10.81 -3.94 13.98
CA THR A 34 10.30 -5.30 13.74
C THR A 34 11.30 -6.17 12.98
N LEU A 35 11.86 -5.66 11.88
CA LEU A 35 12.73 -6.43 10.99
C LEU A 35 14.21 -6.32 11.36
N LYS A 36 14.58 -5.38 12.22
CA LYS A 36 15.97 -5.08 12.60
C LYS A 36 16.88 -4.82 11.40
N SER A 37 16.30 -4.42 10.30
CA SER A 37 17.01 -4.05 9.08
C SER A 37 16.92 -2.56 8.87
N GLY A 38 18.04 -1.90 8.57
CA GLY A 38 18.04 -0.49 8.20
C GLY A 38 17.26 -0.22 6.92
N LEU A 39 17.03 1.06 6.64
CA LEU A 39 16.40 1.50 5.40
C LEU A 39 17.28 1.18 4.19
N THR A 40 16.67 0.74 3.12
CA THR A 40 17.31 0.56 1.81
C THR A 40 17.11 1.81 0.96
N ASP A 41 17.85 1.92 -0.15
CA ASP A 41 17.66 3.02 -1.11
C ASP A 41 16.22 3.07 -1.64
N GLY A 42 15.61 1.92 -1.88
CA GLY A 42 14.22 1.81 -2.34
C GLY A 42 13.20 2.34 -1.34
N ASP A 43 13.50 2.31 -0.06
CA ASP A 43 12.62 2.83 0.99
C ASP A 43 12.46 4.35 0.93
N ASN A 44 13.39 5.06 0.32
CA ASN A 44 13.29 6.52 0.13
C ASN A 44 12.22 6.93 -0.90
N GLY A 45 11.68 5.99 -1.66
CA GLY A 45 10.63 6.25 -2.63
C GLY A 45 11.07 7.18 -3.76
N ARG A 46 10.20 8.11 -4.13
CA ARG A 46 10.47 9.07 -5.22
C ARG A 46 11.73 9.92 -4.99
N TRP A 47 12.11 10.16 -3.76
CA TRP A 47 13.35 10.88 -3.44
C TRP A 47 14.57 10.27 -4.13
N ALA A 48 14.63 8.96 -4.27
CA ALA A 48 15.75 8.28 -4.95
C ALA A 48 15.90 8.71 -6.42
N GLN A 49 14.85 9.23 -7.04
CA GLN A 49 14.86 9.75 -8.42
C GLN A 49 15.04 11.26 -8.49
N THR A 50 14.44 12.00 -7.57
CA THR A 50 14.38 13.46 -7.65
C THR A 50 15.43 14.17 -6.78
N GLY A 51 15.87 13.55 -5.68
CA GLY A 51 16.70 14.18 -4.67
C GLY A 51 16.01 15.30 -3.88
N LEU A 52 14.72 15.51 -4.09
CA LEU A 52 13.96 16.55 -3.40
C LEU A 52 13.40 16.01 -2.09
N GLU A 53 13.67 16.69 -0.98
CA GLU A 53 13.26 16.23 0.35
C GLU A 53 11.73 16.05 0.48
N ARG A 54 10.94 16.86 -0.22
CA ARG A 54 9.48 16.70 -0.28
C ARG A 54 9.03 15.36 -0.86
N ASP A 55 9.88 14.66 -1.60
CA ASP A 55 9.58 13.38 -2.25
C ASP A 55 10.05 12.18 -1.43
N ARG A 56 10.68 12.41 -0.27
CA ARG A 56 11.14 11.32 0.60
C ARG A 56 9.96 10.51 1.12
N PHE A 57 10.10 9.19 1.03
CA PHE A 57 9.09 8.21 1.42
C PHE A 57 7.75 8.32 0.67
N ARG A 58 7.75 8.99 -0.47
CA ARG A 58 6.58 9.04 -1.34
C ARG A 58 6.67 7.98 -2.42
N PHE A 59 5.57 7.26 -2.58
CA PHE A 59 5.44 6.19 -3.55
C PHE A 59 4.23 6.43 -4.44
N LYS A 60 4.33 6.01 -5.70
CA LYS A 60 3.18 6.01 -6.58
C LYS A 60 2.10 5.10 -6.00
N THR A 61 0.90 5.64 -5.83
CA THR A 61 -0.25 4.85 -5.39
C THR A 61 -0.54 3.77 -6.44
N PRO A 62 -0.39 2.48 -6.10
CA PRO A 62 -0.61 1.42 -7.08
C PRO A 62 -2.09 1.26 -7.39
N GLY A 63 -2.40 0.74 -8.57
CA GLY A 63 -3.73 0.27 -8.89
C GLY A 63 -4.10 -0.95 -8.06
N LEU A 64 -5.37 -1.07 -7.69
CA LEU A 64 -5.86 -2.19 -6.89
C LEU A 64 -6.60 -3.26 -7.72
N ARG A 65 -6.78 -3.05 -9.02
CA ARG A 65 -7.34 -4.10 -9.87
C ARG A 65 -6.37 -5.27 -9.94
N ASN A 66 -6.90 -6.49 -9.80
CA ASN A 66 -6.13 -7.75 -9.75
C ASN A 66 -5.13 -7.83 -8.58
N VAL A 67 -5.26 -6.98 -7.57
CA VAL A 67 -4.33 -6.94 -6.44
C VAL A 67 -4.26 -8.28 -5.69
N ALA A 68 -5.35 -9.04 -5.65
CA ALA A 68 -5.38 -10.37 -5.02
C ALA A 68 -4.41 -11.37 -5.67
N LEU A 69 -3.98 -11.13 -6.91
CA LEU A 69 -3.08 -12.00 -7.67
C LEU A 69 -1.62 -11.53 -7.65
N THR A 70 -1.32 -10.36 -7.11
CA THR A 70 -0.01 -9.70 -7.29
C THR A 70 0.87 -9.72 -6.05
N TRP A 71 0.71 -10.70 -5.16
CA TRP A 71 1.60 -10.92 -4.04
C TRP A 71 3.06 -11.18 -4.50
N PRO A 72 4.11 -10.84 -3.72
CA PRO A 72 4.07 -10.13 -2.44
C PRO A 72 3.81 -8.63 -2.61
N TYR A 73 3.35 -7.99 -1.53
CA TYR A 73 2.86 -6.62 -1.54
C TYR A 73 3.92 -5.62 -1.05
N TYR A 74 3.65 -4.34 -1.31
CA TYR A 74 4.50 -3.18 -1.08
C TYR A 74 5.70 -3.11 -2.04
N HIS A 75 6.42 -2.00 -1.99
CA HIS A 75 7.53 -1.71 -2.91
C HIS A 75 8.69 -2.70 -2.82
N ASP A 76 8.83 -3.36 -1.68
CA ASP A 76 9.91 -4.32 -1.39
C ASP A 76 9.44 -5.78 -1.29
N GLY A 77 8.15 -6.02 -1.49
CA GLY A 77 7.57 -7.36 -1.37
C GLY A 77 7.59 -7.93 0.04
N SER A 78 7.64 -7.07 1.06
CA SER A 78 7.78 -7.50 2.46
C SER A 78 6.50 -8.08 3.07
N VAL A 79 5.36 -7.94 2.42
CA VAL A 79 4.06 -8.38 2.91
C VAL A 79 3.51 -9.49 2.03
N GLU A 80 3.32 -10.67 2.60
CA GLU A 80 2.98 -11.87 1.85
C GLU A 80 1.49 -12.06 1.59
N THR A 81 0.63 -11.57 2.49
CA THR A 81 -0.81 -11.79 2.38
C THR A 81 -1.58 -10.49 2.14
N LEU A 82 -2.70 -10.62 1.42
CA LEU A 82 -3.59 -9.48 1.16
C LEU A 82 -4.17 -8.90 2.45
N GLU A 83 -4.52 -9.75 3.41
CA GLU A 83 -5.03 -9.35 4.72
C GLU A 83 -4.03 -8.46 5.46
N GLN A 84 -2.78 -8.87 5.52
CA GLN A 84 -1.72 -8.07 6.15
C GLN A 84 -1.54 -6.73 5.45
N ALA A 85 -1.56 -6.72 4.11
CA ALA A 85 -1.44 -5.50 3.33
C ALA A 85 -2.59 -4.52 3.62
N ILE A 86 -3.82 -5.01 3.73
CA ILE A 86 -5.00 -4.21 4.06
C ILE A 86 -4.89 -3.64 5.48
N GLU A 87 -4.55 -4.45 6.45
CA GLU A 87 -4.39 -4.03 7.85
C GLU A 87 -3.34 -2.93 7.98
N MET A 88 -2.20 -3.11 7.35
CA MET A 88 -1.11 -2.14 7.37
C MET A 88 -1.51 -0.82 6.70
N MET A 89 -2.21 -0.86 5.56
CA MET A 89 -2.74 0.34 4.92
C MET A 89 -3.73 1.06 5.83
N SER A 90 -4.62 0.34 6.48
CA SER A 90 -5.57 0.92 7.42
C SER A 90 -4.86 1.64 8.57
N ARG A 91 -3.89 1.00 9.16
CA ARG A 91 -3.13 1.56 10.29
C ARG A 91 -2.27 2.75 9.88
N TYR A 92 -1.41 2.58 8.88
CA TYR A 92 -0.37 3.57 8.56
C TYR A 92 -0.86 4.70 7.65
N GLN A 93 -1.81 4.44 6.75
CA GLN A 93 -2.32 5.45 5.82
C GLN A 93 -3.64 6.07 6.27
N CYS A 94 -4.53 5.30 6.86
CA CYS A 94 -5.84 5.78 7.31
C CYS A 94 -5.89 6.11 8.81
N GLY A 95 -4.95 5.60 9.60
CA GLY A 95 -4.89 5.80 11.05
C GLY A 95 -6.03 5.11 11.81
N LYS A 96 -6.51 3.99 11.30
CA LYS A 96 -7.63 3.23 11.86
C LYS A 96 -7.28 1.74 11.91
N GLU A 97 -7.79 1.06 12.92
CA GLU A 97 -7.76 -0.39 12.98
C GLU A 97 -9.05 -0.98 12.42
N MET A 98 -8.92 -2.12 11.75
CA MET A 98 -10.05 -2.89 11.25
C MET A 98 -10.34 -4.07 12.18
N ASP A 99 -11.62 -4.33 12.44
CA ASP A 99 -12.03 -5.62 12.98
C ASP A 99 -12.04 -6.69 11.88
N GLU A 100 -12.20 -7.96 12.27
CA GLU A 100 -12.22 -9.08 11.33
C GLU A 100 -13.32 -8.96 10.27
N ALA A 101 -14.48 -8.46 10.63
CA ALA A 101 -15.59 -8.30 9.70
C ALA A 101 -15.31 -7.22 8.66
N GLN A 102 -14.71 -6.12 9.06
CA GLN A 102 -14.30 -5.03 8.17
C GLN A 102 -13.19 -5.49 7.22
N LEU A 103 -12.18 -6.17 7.75
CA LEU A 103 -11.08 -6.74 6.98
C LEU A 103 -11.60 -7.73 5.92
N SER A 104 -12.48 -8.62 6.31
CA SER A 104 -13.09 -9.61 5.43
C SER A 104 -13.88 -8.96 4.28
N ARG A 105 -14.61 -7.89 4.55
CA ARG A 105 -15.35 -7.15 3.52
C ARG A 105 -14.44 -6.43 2.54
N VAL A 106 -13.38 -5.78 3.02
CA VAL A 106 -12.40 -5.12 2.15
C VAL A 106 -11.69 -6.14 1.28
N LYS A 107 -11.27 -7.26 1.87
CA LYS A 107 -10.65 -8.37 1.12
C LYS A 107 -11.58 -8.90 0.03
N ALA A 108 -12.83 -9.19 0.36
CA ALA A 108 -13.82 -9.66 -0.61
C ALA A 108 -14.05 -8.67 -1.75
N PHE A 109 -14.09 -7.37 -1.44
CA PHE A 109 -14.19 -6.32 -2.44
C PHE A 109 -12.97 -6.34 -3.39
N LEU A 110 -11.76 -6.43 -2.87
CA LEU A 110 -10.55 -6.46 -3.67
C LEU A 110 -10.44 -7.73 -4.52
N GLU A 111 -10.83 -8.88 -3.98
CA GLU A 111 -10.91 -10.14 -4.73
C GLU A 111 -11.89 -10.03 -5.89
N ALA A 112 -13.01 -9.34 -5.69
CA ALA A 112 -14.03 -9.10 -6.73
C ALA A 112 -13.53 -8.17 -7.86
N GLN A 113 -12.43 -7.44 -7.65
CA GLN A 113 -11.79 -6.62 -8.69
C GLN A 113 -10.81 -7.42 -9.56
N THR A 114 -10.75 -8.73 -9.36
CA THR A 114 -9.96 -9.64 -10.18
C THR A 114 -10.69 -9.91 -11.49
N GLY A 115 -10.07 -9.54 -12.62
CA GLY A 115 -10.57 -9.83 -13.95
C GLY A 115 -9.85 -11.01 -14.58
N GLU A 116 -10.36 -11.46 -15.71
CA GLU A 116 -9.66 -12.43 -16.56
C GLU A 116 -8.46 -11.73 -17.21
N LEU A 117 -7.31 -12.40 -17.18
CA LEU A 117 -6.17 -11.98 -17.97
C LEU A 117 -6.42 -12.37 -19.41
N ASN A 118 -6.69 -11.41 -20.27
CA ASN A 118 -6.72 -11.65 -21.69
C ASN A 118 -5.30 -11.88 -22.18
N GLU A 119 -5.05 -13.02 -22.77
CA GLU A 119 -3.81 -13.26 -23.51
C GLU A 119 -3.80 -12.38 -24.75
N PHE A 120 -2.71 -11.62 -24.89
CA PHE A 120 -2.47 -10.80 -26.08
C PHE A 120 -1.70 -11.58 -27.12
#